data_11291ee4be3caf926e45c4c5846846ad
#
_entry.id   11291ee4be3caf926e45c4c5846846ad
#
_cell.length_a   1.000
_cell.length_b   1.000
_cell.length_c   1.000
_cell.angle_alpha   90.00
_cell.angle_beta   90.00
_cell.angle_gamma   90.00
#
_symmetry.space_group_name_H-M   'P 1'
#
loop_
_entity.id
_entity.type
_entity.pdbx_description
1 polymer ?
#
loop_
_entity_poly.entity_id
_entity_poly.type
_entity_poly.pdbx_seq_one_letter_code
_entity_poly.pdbx_strand_id
1 'polypeptide(L)'
;MLFRSIVIPLTYRTTDRVEGEVVADFQLLPGLTTQLSNEIYFFESEASEILRLKVQAHTAVDNGIVKLHVPKGWSVNPKDQKLISLASGATADFKFQVSPPKGNATGQFFASVSSNSKTYQMKLTEIDYPHIPKQYLLEPNTSKGVKINFKTKVKEVAYLKGAGDKVAQSLRNIGIKVTEFGMDELRLENITPFPTIIVGIRAFNVHKDLAFKNKILWEYANQGGTIIVQYNTSRGLDSSIVAPYPISLSRDRVTDENSEVTFLNKQHPIFNSPNPISTDDFEGWVQERGLYFASTWSSELTPLLSMNDSRETPKKGSLLVADYGKGKFIFTGLSFFRELPAGVPGAFRLFANLISYGK
;
A
#
# COMPACT_ATOMS: atom_id res chain seq x y z
N MET A 1 37.85 -23.87 32.66
CA MET A 1 36.43 -24.24 32.82
C MET A 1 35.63 -23.26 31.98
N LEU A 2 35.01 -23.67 30.87
CA LEU A 2 34.19 -22.81 30.01
C LEU A 2 32.78 -22.89 30.55
N PHE A 3 32.29 -21.80 31.13
CA PHE A 3 30.89 -21.67 31.50
C PHE A 3 30.08 -21.39 30.24
N ARG A 4 29.08 -22.24 29.93
CA ARG A 4 28.08 -21.98 28.90
C ARG A 4 26.80 -21.58 29.62
N SER A 5 26.25 -20.41 29.31
CA SER A 5 24.93 -19.98 29.74
C SER A 5 23.88 -20.47 28.73
N ILE A 6 22.80 -21.04 29.20
CA ILE A 6 21.62 -21.40 28.41
C ILE A 6 20.52 -20.42 28.80
N VAL A 7 19.96 -19.73 27.79
CA VAL A 7 18.78 -18.88 27.98
C VAL A 7 17.55 -19.75 27.76
N ILE A 8 16.75 -19.95 28.81
CA ILE A 8 15.48 -20.65 28.72
C ILE A 8 14.36 -19.61 28.79
N PRO A 9 13.44 -19.54 27.81
CA PRO A 9 12.31 -18.65 27.89
C PRO A 9 11.45 -18.98 29.13
N LEU A 10 10.97 -17.95 29.81
CA LEU A 10 10.00 -18.13 30.87
C LEU A 10 8.64 -18.46 30.24
N THR A 11 8.07 -19.62 30.56
CA THR A 11 6.78 -20.07 30.06
C THR A 11 5.77 -20.21 31.18
N TYR A 12 4.49 -20.11 30.85
CA TYR A 12 3.39 -20.49 31.75
C TYR A 12 2.54 -21.57 31.09
N ARG A 13 1.85 -22.35 31.92
CA ARG A 13 0.96 -23.42 31.48
C ARG A 13 -0.48 -23.10 31.88
N THR A 14 -1.41 -23.28 30.97
CA THR A 14 -2.83 -23.19 31.20
C THR A 14 -3.53 -24.43 30.64
N THR A 15 -4.74 -24.68 31.06
CA THR A 15 -5.57 -25.74 30.46
C THR A 15 -6.71 -25.11 29.70
N ASP A 16 -6.70 -25.27 28.38
CA ASP A 16 -7.83 -24.94 27.52
C ASP A 16 -8.80 -26.14 27.49
N ARG A 17 -10.10 -25.87 27.40
CA ARG A 17 -11.12 -26.92 27.40
C ARG A 17 -11.16 -27.73 26.09
N VAL A 18 -10.66 -27.18 25.00
CA VAL A 18 -10.68 -27.79 23.66
C VAL A 18 -9.30 -28.33 23.31
N GLU A 19 -8.25 -27.54 23.54
CA GLU A 19 -6.88 -27.84 23.15
C GLU A 19 -6.08 -28.60 24.21
N GLY A 20 -6.61 -28.70 25.45
CA GLY A 20 -5.92 -29.35 26.55
C GLY A 20 -4.87 -28.46 27.22
N GLU A 21 -3.70 -29.03 27.54
CA GLU A 21 -2.58 -28.26 28.13
C GLU A 21 -1.94 -27.34 27.08
N VAL A 22 -2.00 -26.03 27.34
CA VAL A 22 -1.36 -24.99 26.48
C VAL A 22 -0.17 -24.41 27.23
N VAL A 23 1.00 -24.47 26.60
CA VAL A 23 2.23 -23.84 27.07
C VAL A 23 2.49 -22.59 26.26
N ALA A 24 2.59 -21.44 26.92
CA ALA A 24 2.84 -20.17 26.25
C ALA A 24 4.00 -19.42 26.90
N ASP A 25 4.69 -18.61 26.10
CA ASP A 25 5.78 -17.76 26.58
C ASP A 25 5.22 -16.66 27.50
N PHE A 26 5.91 -16.43 28.61
CA PHE A 26 5.56 -15.33 29.53
C PHE A 26 5.87 -13.99 28.86
N GLN A 27 4.85 -13.14 28.72
CA GLN A 27 4.95 -11.84 28.06
C GLN A 27 4.87 -10.70 29.08
N LEU A 28 5.80 -9.75 28.96
CA LEU A 28 5.75 -8.49 29.70
C LEU A 28 5.14 -7.42 28.82
N LEU A 29 3.91 -7.03 29.12
CA LEU A 29 3.19 -5.98 28.38
C LEU A 29 3.19 -4.66 29.16
N PRO A 30 3.22 -3.51 28.47
CA PRO A 30 2.99 -2.22 29.11
C PRO A 30 1.57 -2.16 29.67
N GLY A 31 1.33 -1.37 30.74
CA GLY A 31 0.00 -1.25 31.34
C GLY A 31 -1.08 -0.77 30.37
N LEU A 32 -0.69 0.05 29.40
CA LEU A 32 -1.57 0.52 28.29
C LEU A 32 -0.85 0.38 26.94
N THR A 33 -1.63 0.09 25.90
CA THR A 33 -1.21 0.21 24.51
C THR A 33 -2.16 1.11 23.74
N THR A 34 -1.66 1.70 22.67
CA THR A 34 -2.39 2.63 21.83
C THR A 34 -2.33 2.17 20.38
N GLN A 35 -3.39 2.38 19.61
CA GLN A 35 -3.42 2.02 18.19
C GLN A 35 -4.23 3.02 17.39
N LEU A 36 -3.57 3.71 16.46
CA LEU A 36 -4.24 4.49 15.41
C LEU A 36 -4.90 3.54 14.41
N SER A 37 -6.09 3.88 13.93
CA SER A 37 -6.90 2.99 13.08
C SER A 37 -6.28 2.75 11.69
N ASN A 38 -5.47 3.69 11.20
CA ASN A 38 -4.83 3.59 9.89
C ASN A 38 -3.33 3.86 10.00
N GLU A 39 -2.54 3.18 9.18
CA GLU A 39 -1.10 3.44 9.05
C GLU A 39 -0.84 4.74 8.28
N ILE A 40 -1.77 5.12 7.38
CA ILE A 40 -1.70 6.35 6.61
C ILE A 40 -3.08 7.02 6.59
N TYR A 41 -3.08 8.33 6.78
CA TYR A 41 -4.23 9.20 6.64
C TYR A 41 -4.00 10.15 5.48
N PHE A 42 -4.92 10.13 4.51
CA PHE A 42 -4.89 11.02 3.36
C PHE A 42 -5.83 12.20 3.57
N PHE A 43 -5.35 13.37 3.16
CA PHE A 43 -6.08 14.62 3.20
C PHE A 43 -6.17 15.17 1.78
N GLU A 44 -7.34 15.07 1.16
CA GLU A 44 -7.57 15.51 -0.23
C GLU A 44 -7.62 17.04 -0.36
N SER A 45 -7.94 17.73 0.73
CA SER A 45 -8.12 19.18 0.76
C SER A 45 -7.61 19.78 2.07
N GLU A 46 -7.94 21.02 2.35
CA GLU A 46 -7.72 21.67 3.66
C GLU A 46 -8.74 21.24 4.71
N ALA A 47 -9.70 20.38 4.36
CA ALA A 47 -10.67 19.84 5.28
C ALA A 47 -9.99 18.96 6.36
N SER A 48 -10.58 19.00 7.54
CA SER A 48 -10.11 18.16 8.64
C SER A 48 -10.63 16.74 8.52
N GLU A 49 -9.81 15.78 8.95
CA GLU A 49 -10.14 14.37 9.03
C GLU A 49 -10.22 13.89 10.48
N ILE A 50 -11.10 12.90 10.74
CA ILE A 50 -11.24 12.30 12.07
C ILE A 50 -10.33 11.08 12.17
N LEU A 51 -9.29 11.21 13.00
CA LEU A 51 -8.42 10.10 13.36
C LEU A 51 -8.99 9.38 14.60
N ARG A 52 -9.08 8.06 14.51
CA ARG A 52 -9.54 7.22 15.61
C ARG A 52 -8.35 6.55 16.28
N LEU A 53 -8.34 6.63 17.59
CA LEU A 53 -7.33 6.01 18.44
C LEU A 53 -8.01 5.05 19.40
N LYS A 54 -7.57 3.81 19.41
CA LYS A 54 -7.95 2.81 20.42
C LYS A 54 -6.87 2.76 21.49
N VAL A 55 -7.30 2.77 22.75
CA VAL A 55 -6.46 2.53 23.94
C VAL A 55 -6.89 1.22 24.55
N GLN A 56 -5.96 0.31 24.80
CA GLN A 56 -6.20 -0.96 25.48
C GLN A 56 -5.46 -1.00 26.81
N ALA A 57 -6.15 -1.40 27.86
CA ALA A 57 -5.58 -1.60 29.18
C ALA A 57 -5.19 -3.06 29.41
N HIS A 58 -3.92 -3.31 29.74
CA HIS A 58 -3.43 -4.62 30.18
C HIS A 58 -3.41 -4.70 31.73
N THR A 59 -3.42 -3.54 32.37
CA THR A 59 -3.68 -3.39 33.82
C THR A 59 -4.73 -2.29 34.02
N ALA A 60 -5.53 -2.40 35.09
CA ALA A 60 -6.53 -1.37 35.39
C ALA A 60 -5.89 0.01 35.59
N VAL A 61 -6.54 1.04 35.04
CA VAL A 61 -6.12 2.44 35.12
C VAL A 61 -7.28 3.31 35.54
N ASP A 62 -7.09 4.14 36.54
CA ASP A 62 -8.16 5.00 37.10
C ASP A 62 -8.31 6.33 36.38
N ASN A 63 -7.22 6.86 35.81
CA ASN A 63 -7.23 8.11 35.05
C ASN A 63 -6.04 8.20 34.10
N GLY A 64 -6.16 9.07 33.09
CA GLY A 64 -5.10 9.34 32.16
C GLY A 64 -5.42 10.51 31.22
N ILE A 65 -4.41 10.96 30.51
CA ILE A 65 -4.53 11.98 29.47
C ILE A 65 -4.10 11.36 28.15
N VAL A 66 -4.98 11.37 27.17
CA VAL A 66 -4.75 10.87 25.81
C VAL A 66 -4.45 12.03 24.89
N LYS A 67 -3.35 11.94 24.15
CA LYS A 67 -2.91 12.97 23.19
C LYS A 67 -2.61 12.36 21.84
N LEU A 68 -2.96 13.09 20.79
CA LEU A 68 -2.48 12.86 19.44
C LEU A 68 -1.44 13.93 19.11
N HIS A 69 -0.23 13.50 18.78
CA HIS A 69 0.86 14.38 18.38
C HIS A 69 0.89 14.48 16.86
N VAL A 70 0.90 15.72 16.37
CA VAL A 70 0.93 16.04 14.95
C VAL A 70 2.17 16.87 14.61
N PRO A 71 2.71 16.78 13.38
CA PRO A 71 3.90 17.54 13.01
C PRO A 71 3.63 19.03 12.87
N LYS A 72 4.70 19.82 12.75
CA LYS A 72 4.61 21.28 12.57
C LYS A 72 3.73 21.64 11.36
N GLY A 73 2.84 22.60 11.55
CA GLY A 73 1.90 23.08 10.53
C GLY A 73 0.57 22.35 10.51
N TRP A 74 0.48 21.16 11.13
CA TRP A 74 -0.77 20.44 11.34
C TRP A 74 -1.42 20.91 12.64
N SER A 75 -2.75 20.81 12.73
CA SER A 75 -3.48 21.10 13.96
C SER A 75 -4.38 19.93 14.36
N VAL A 76 -4.62 19.80 15.66
CA VAL A 76 -5.46 18.74 16.23
C VAL A 76 -6.44 19.32 17.26
N ASN A 77 -7.67 18.83 17.21
CA ASN A 77 -8.74 19.20 18.13
C ASN A 77 -9.57 17.97 18.55
N PRO A 78 -9.78 17.74 19.85
CA PRO A 78 -9.19 18.46 20.98
C PRO A 78 -7.68 18.16 21.09
N LYS A 79 -6.92 19.02 21.78
CA LYS A 79 -5.48 18.81 22.02
C LYS A 79 -5.18 17.60 22.89
N ASP A 80 -6.10 17.33 23.83
CA ASP A 80 -6.05 16.16 24.71
C ASP A 80 -7.46 15.71 25.09
N GLN A 81 -7.58 14.48 25.58
CA GLN A 81 -8.83 13.92 26.09
C GLN A 81 -8.55 13.15 27.39
N LYS A 82 -9.52 13.15 28.29
CA LYS A 82 -9.40 12.42 29.56
C LYS A 82 -9.78 10.95 29.36
N LEU A 83 -8.94 10.06 29.81
CA LEU A 83 -9.27 8.67 30.10
C LEU A 83 -9.75 8.61 31.56
N ILE A 84 -11.02 8.32 31.81
CA ILE A 84 -11.61 8.37 33.15
C ILE A 84 -11.21 7.14 33.95
N SER A 85 -11.59 5.97 33.50
CA SER A 85 -11.12 4.71 34.07
C SER A 85 -11.21 3.61 33.00
N LEU A 86 -10.34 2.63 33.10
CA LEU A 86 -10.31 1.51 32.17
C LEU A 86 -9.89 0.24 32.93
N ALA A 87 -10.79 -0.74 33.00
CA ALA A 87 -10.50 -2.02 33.63
C ALA A 87 -9.45 -2.82 32.81
N SER A 88 -8.74 -3.72 33.49
CA SER A 88 -7.83 -4.64 32.83
C SER A 88 -8.55 -5.44 31.72
N GLY A 89 -7.96 -5.54 30.53
CA GLY A 89 -8.53 -6.17 29.36
C GLY A 89 -9.51 -5.28 28.55
N ALA A 90 -9.95 -4.14 29.09
CA ALA A 90 -10.89 -3.27 28.42
C ALA A 90 -10.21 -2.32 27.40
N THR A 91 -11.01 -1.78 26.48
CA THR A 91 -10.59 -0.81 25.46
C THR A 91 -11.42 0.47 25.54
N ALA A 92 -10.84 1.60 25.14
CA ALA A 92 -11.52 2.87 24.96
C ALA A 92 -11.15 3.50 23.63
N ASP A 93 -12.10 4.13 22.95
CA ASP A 93 -11.93 4.78 21.65
C ASP A 93 -11.95 6.29 21.80
N PHE A 94 -11.01 6.96 21.16
CA PHE A 94 -10.86 8.40 21.11
C PHE A 94 -10.89 8.90 19.66
N LYS A 95 -11.41 10.10 19.47
CA LYS A 95 -11.51 10.73 18.15
C LYS A 95 -10.83 12.08 18.18
N PHE A 96 -9.91 12.31 17.25
CA PHE A 96 -9.22 13.56 17.08
C PHE A 96 -9.48 14.11 15.69
N GLN A 97 -9.92 15.34 15.59
CA GLN A 97 -10.05 16.05 14.33
C GLN A 97 -8.70 16.68 14.00
N VAL A 98 -8.10 16.28 12.88
CA VAL A 98 -6.81 16.77 12.43
C VAL A 98 -6.99 17.57 11.16
N SER A 99 -6.38 18.77 11.11
CA SER A 99 -6.38 19.62 9.92
C SER A 99 -4.95 19.73 9.37
N PRO A 100 -4.77 19.57 8.06
CA PRO A 100 -3.47 19.68 7.41
C PRO A 100 -3.07 21.15 7.21
N PRO A 101 -1.78 21.45 6.96
CA PRO A 101 -1.34 22.78 6.53
C PRO A 101 -1.79 23.09 5.10
N LYS A 102 -1.57 24.32 4.63
CA LYS A 102 -1.75 24.69 3.23
C LYS A 102 -0.72 23.99 2.34
N GLY A 103 -1.12 23.65 1.11
CA GLY A 103 -0.26 22.99 0.12
C GLY A 103 -0.05 21.48 0.38
N ASN A 104 0.90 20.88 -0.33
CA ASN A 104 1.30 19.49 -0.11
C ASN A 104 2.05 19.36 1.20
N ALA A 105 1.76 18.31 1.96
CA ALA A 105 2.43 18.06 3.22
C ALA A 105 2.43 16.56 3.55
N THR A 106 3.52 16.12 4.13
CA THR A 106 3.62 14.81 4.76
C THR A 106 4.14 14.97 6.19
N GLY A 107 3.74 14.07 7.06
CA GLY A 107 4.25 14.09 8.41
C GLY A 107 3.85 12.87 9.22
N GLN A 108 4.52 12.66 10.33
CA GLN A 108 4.27 11.53 11.20
C GLN A 108 3.37 11.93 12.37
N PHE A 109 2.31 11.18 12.59
CA PHE A 109 1.46 11.25 13.77
C PHE A 109 1.84 10.13 14.73
N PHE A 110 1.71 10.40 16.02
CA PHE A 110 1.78 9.37 17.04
C PHE A 110 0.86 9.70 18.21
N ALA A 111 0.39 8.66 18.90
CA ALA A 111 -0.47 8.84 20.05
C ALA A 111 0.23 8.47 21.33
N SER A 112 -0.14 9.14 22.42
CA SER A 112 0.35 8.84 23.77
C SER A 112 -0.79 8.83 24.78
N VAL A 113 -0.64 8.02 25.81
CA VAL A 113 -1.46 8.06 27.02
C VAL A 113 -0.55 8.24 28.22
N SER A 114 -0.76 9.30 29.00
CA SER A 114 -0.05 9.54 30.24
C SER A 114 -0.94 9.18 31.43
N SER A 115 -0.48 8.29 32.30
CA SER A 115 -1.15 7.86 33.52
C SER A 115 -0.13 7.48 34.58
N ASN A 116 -0.37 7.86 35.83
CA ASN A 116 0.50 7.54 36.98
C ASN A 116 1.99 7.81 36.73
N SER A 117 2.30 9.00 36.20
CA SER A 117 3.66 9.43 35.84
C SER A 117 4.37 8.60 34.77
N LYS A 118 3.66 7.71 34.07
CA LYS A 118 4.16 6.92 32.94
C LYS A 118 3.48 7.39 31.65
N THR A 119 4.22 7.27 30.54
CA THR A 119 3.69 7.56 29.21
C THR A 119 3.79 6.32 28.34
N TYR A 120 2.70 5.98 27.68
CA TYR A 120 2.54 4.81 26.82
C TYR A 120 2.34 5.26 25.39
N GLN A 121 3.13 4.72 24.45
CA GLN A 121 3.13 5.13 23.03
C GLN A 121 3.24 3.94 22.06
N MET A 122 3.17 2.72 22.60
CA MET A 122 3.36 1.52 21.79
C MET A 122 2.03 0.94 21.36
N LYS A 123 1.99 0.39 20.16
CA LYS A 123 0.92 -0.53 19.72
C LYS A 123 1.35 -1.97 20.00
N LEU A 124 0.38 -2.81 20.26
CA LEU A 124 0.55 -4.25 20.40
C LEU A 124 -0.05 -4.93 19.16
N THR A 125 0.77 -5.70 18.47
CA THR A 125 0.32 -6.60 17.40
C THR A 125 0.45 -8.03 17.88
N GLU A 126 -0.67 -8.76 17.94
CA GLU A 126 -0.68 -10.19 18.21
C GLU A 126 -0.51 -10.94 16.91
N ILE A 127 0.43 -11.88 16.87
CA ILE A 127 0.65 -12.83 15.78
C ILE A 127 0.22 -14.19 16.29
N ASP A 128 -0.94 -14.65 15.84
CA ASP A 128 -1.57 -15.87 16.30
C ASP A 128 -1.93 -16.74 15.08
N TYR A 129 -1.01 -17.67 14.74
CA TYR A 129 -1.20 -18.63 13.67
C TYR A 129 -1.18 -20.04 14.24
N PRO A 130 -2.01 -20.98 13.75
CA PRO A 130 -2.09 -22.34 14.29
C PRO A 130 -0.80 -23.15 14.29
N HIS A 131 0.18 -22.78 13.47
CA HIS A 131 1.43 -23.51 13.26
C HIS A 131 2.65 -22.93 13.98
N ILE A 132 2.47 -21.81 14.70
CA ILE A 132 3.54 -21.18 15.50
C ILE A 132 3.01 -20.78 16.87
N PRO A 133 3.85 -20.71 17.92
CA PRO A 133 3.47 -20.13 19.19
C PRO A 133 3.02 -18.69 19.02
N LYS A 134 2.00 -18.27 19.76
CA LYS A 134 1.51 -16.89 19.77
C LYS A 134 2.61 -15.91 20.13
N GLN A 135 2.78 -14.88 19.32
CA GLN A 135 3.80 -13.85 19.50
C GLN A 135 3.18 -12.48 19.70
N TYR A 136 3.87 -11.63 20.42
CA TYR A 136 3.46 -10.26 20.70
C TYR A 136 4.56 -9.30 20.25
N LEU A 137 4.21 -8.39 19.36
CA LEU A 137 5.11 -7.39 18.83
C LEU A 137 4.69 -6.01 19.35
N LEU A 138 5.59 -5.36 20.10
CA LEU A 138 5.41 -3.99 20.57
C LEU A 138 6.19 -3.04 19.65
N GLU A 139 5.46 -2.15 18.99
CA GLU A 139 6.03 -1.18 18.06
C GLU A 139 5.56 0.23 18.39
N PRO A 140 6.32 1.28 18.03
CA PRO A 140 5.83 2.64 18.14
C PRO A 140 4.49 2.80 17.39
N ASN A 141 3.49 3.39 18.07
CA ASN A 141 2.20 3.66 17.45
C ASN A 141 2.28 4.92 16.59
N THR A 142 2.81 4.78 15.39
CA THR A 142 2.98 5.87 14.44
C THR A 142 2.11 5.66 13.20
N SER A 143 1.65 6.77 12.63
CA SER A 143 0.93 6.81 11.35
C SER A 143 1.44 7.98 10.52
N LYS A 144 1.33 7.88 9.21
CA LYS A 144 1.73 8.94 8.28
C LYS A 144 0.52 9.76 7.86
N GLY A 145 0.59 11.07 8.01
CA GLY A 145 -0.34 12.01 7.39
C GLY A 145 0.17 12.43 6.02
N VAL A 146 -0.64 12.34 5.00
CA VAL A 146 -0.27 12.69 3.63
C VAL A 146 -1.34 13.60 3.04
N LYS A 147 -0.98 14.83 2.76
CA LYS A 147 -1.80 15.75 1.98
C LYS A 147 -1.22 15.88 0.59
N ILE A 148 -2.00 15.45 -0.39
CA ILE A 148 -1.60 15.46 -1.79
C ILE A 148 -2.63 16.26 -2.57
N ASN A 149 -2.16 17.21 -3.35
CA ASN A 149 -2.98 17.82 -4.38
C ASN A 149 -2.86 16.99 -5.66
N PHE A 150 -3.82 16.10 -5.89
CA PHE A 150 -3.90 15.32 -7.11
C PHE A 150 -5.29 15.41 -7.73
N LYS A 151 -5.36 15.13 -9.03
CA LYS A 151 -6.60 15.07 -9.79
C LYS A 151 -6.74 13.68 -10.40
N THR A 152 -7.96 13.22 -10.54
CA THR A 152 -8.29 12.00 -11.29
C THR A 152 -9.53 12.25 -12.17
N LYS A 153 -9.54 11.64 -13.36
CA LYS A 153 -10.74 11.63 -14.23
C LYS A 153 -11.65 10.42 -13.93
N VAL A 154 -11.15 9.48 -13.10
CA VAL A 154 -11.80 8.22 -12.81
C VAL A 154 -12.05 8.13 -11.31
N LYS A 155 -13.31 7.93 -10.91
CA LYS A 155 -13.73 7.81 -9.51
C LYS A 155 -13.91 6.35 -9.06
N GLU A 156 -13.99 5.44 -10.00
CA GLU A 156 -14.22 4.03 -9.74
C GLU A 156 -13.41 3.16 -10.69
N VAL A 157 -12.79 2.08 -10.18
CA VAL A 157 -11.99 1.13 -10.96
C VAL A 157 -12.32 -0.31 -10.58
N ALA A 158 -12.14 -1.22 -11.54
CA ALA A 158 -12.09 -2.65 -11.29
C ALA A 158 -10.67 -3.05 -10.86
N TYR A 159 -10.55 -4.03 -9.97
CA TYR A 159 -9.28 -4.58 -9.51
C TYR A 159 -9.32 -6.11 -9.55
N LEU A 160 -8.60 -6.72 -10.47
CA LEU A 160 -8.43 -8.17 -10.50
C LEU A 160 -7.34 -8.56 -9.50
N LYS A 161 -7.70 -9.32 -8.47
CA LYS A 161 -6.77 -9.74 -7.41
C LYS A 161 -5.64 -10.59 -7.96
N GLY A 162 -4.42 -10.32 -7.51
CA GLY A 162 -3.21 -11.08 -7.81
C GLY A 162 -2.68 -11.83 -6.58
N ALA A 163 -1.36 -11.78 -6.38
CA ALA A 163 -0.68 -12.45 -5.26
C ALA A 163 -0.94 -11.83 -3.88
N GLY A 164 -1.70 -10.75 -3.82
CA GLY A 164 -1.99 -9.97 -2.62
C GLY A 164 -1.09 -8.75 -2.50
N ASP A 165 -1.73 -7.58 -2.47
CA ASP A 165 -1.10 -6.28 -2.25
C ASP A 165 -2.10 -5.32 -1.59
N LYS A 166 -1.62 -4.12 -1.25
CA LYS A 166 -2.45 -3.06 -0.65
C LYS A 166 -2.83 -1.95 -1.65
N VAL A 167 -2.65 -2.13 -2.96
CA VAL A 167 -2.95 -1.11 -3.98
C VAL A 167 -4.42 -0.74 -3.96
N ALA A 168 -5.31 -1.73 -3.97
CA ALA A 168 -6.76 -1.50 -3.90
C ALA A 168 -7.15 -0.68 -2.65
N GLN A 169 -6.59 -1.04 -1.49
CA GLN A 169 -6.84 -0.29 -0.25
C GLN A 169 -6.27 1.13 -0.32
N SER A 170 -5.06 1.30 -0.88
CA SER A 170 -4.43 2.62 -1.02
C SER A 170 -5.24 3.55 -1.92
N LEU A 171 -5.84 3.02 -2.99
CA LEU A 171 -6.74 3.79 -3.86
C LEU A 171 -8.04 4.18 -3.14
N ARG A 172 -8.61 3.30 -2.32
CA ARG A 172 -9.77 3.64 -1.49
C ARG A 172 -9.46 4.77 -0.49
N ASN A 173 -8.25 4.75 0.06
CA ASN A 173 -7.81 5.76 1.03
C ASN A 173 -7.72 7.16 0.43
N ILE A 174 -7.62 7.29 -0.90
CA ILE A 174 -7.63 8.56 -1.63
C ILE A 174 -8.97 8.84 -2.35
N GLY A 175 -10.06 8.20 -1.92
CA GLY A 175 -11.41 8.47 -2.41
C GLY A 175 -11.78 7.76 -3.72
N ILE A 176 -10.95 6.88 -4.26
CA ILE A 176 -11.29 6.08 -5.46
C ILE A 176 -12.04 4.83 -5.03
N LYS A 177 -13.24 4.62 -5.57
CA LYS A 177 -13.99 3.40 -5.34
C LYS A 177 -13.34 2.25 -6.10
N VAL A 178 -13.06 1.14 -5.41
CA VAL A 178 -12.42 -0.05 -6.00
C VAL A 178 -13.29 -1.26 -5.78
N THR A 179 -13.72 -1.87 -6.88
CA THR A 179 -14.42 -3.16 -6.88
C THR A 179 -13.43 -4.26 -7.21
N GLU A 180 -13.21 -5.16 -6.26
CA GLU A 180 -12.27 -6.27 -6.41
C GLU A 180 -12.97 -7.50 -6.98
N PHE A 181 -12.30 -8.17 -7.92
CA PHE A 181 -12.75 -9.39 -8.58
C PHE A 181 -11.79 -10.55 -8.34
N GLY A 182 -12.34 -11.72 -8.08
CA GLY A 182 -11.64 -13.00 -8.18
C GLY A 182 -11.65 -13.53 -9.64
N MET A 183 -10.93 -14.61 -9.88
CA MET A 183 -10.85 -15.22 -11.21
C MET A 183 -12.16 -15.85 -11.68
N ASP A 184 -12.99 -16.30 -10.79
CA ASP A 184 -14.33 -16.83 -11.02
C ASP A 184 -15.33 -15.76 -11.46
N GLU A 185 -15.08 -14.51 -11.04
CA GLU A 185 -15.88 -13.33 -11.36
C GLU A 185 -15.38 -12.60 -12.62
N LEU A 186 -14.21 -12.95 -13.17
CA LEU A 186 -13.67 -12.31 -14.37
C LEU A 186 -14.50 -12.71 -15.60
N ARG A 187 -15.43 -11.83 -15.96
CA ARG A 187 -16.29 -11.88 -17.14
C ARG A 187 -16.38 -10.49 -17.74
N LEU A 188 -16.58 -10.43 -19.04
CA LEU A 188 -16.63 -9.16 -19.77
C LEU A 188 -17.75 -8.24 -19.23
N GLU A 189 -18.94 -8.79 -19.00
CA GLU A 189 -20.08 -8.07 -18.44
C GLU A 189 -19.80 -7.42 -17.07
N ASN A 190 -18.99 -8.09 -16.24
CA ASN A 190 -18.68 -7.60 -14.90
C ASN A 190 -17.68 -6.44 -14.92
N ILE A 191 -16.76 -6.40 -15.87
CA ILE A 191 -15.69 -5.39 -15.93
C ILE A 191 -16.00 -4.23 -16.89
N THR A 192 -16.88 -4.41 -17.87
CA THR A 192 -17.28 -3.36 -18.84
C THR A 192 -17.84 -2.09 -18.18
N PRO A 193 -18.58 -2.13 -17.04
CA PRO A 193 -19.05 -0.91 -16.39
C PRO A 193 -17.93 0.02 -15.89
N PHE A 194 -16.73 -0.50 -15.71
CA PHE A 194 -15.60 0.28 -15.17
C PHE A 194 -14.81 0.92 -16.30
N PRO A 195 -14.36 2.18 -16.15
CA PRO A 195 -13.50 2.82 -17.15
C PRO A 195 -12.10 2.21 -17.22
N THR A 196 -11.62 1.66 -16.10
CA THR A 196 -10.26 1.10 -15.96
C THR A 196 -10.29 -0.15 -15.11
N ILE A 197 -9.58 -1.19 -15.55
CA ILE A 197 -9.26 -2.38 -14.76
C ILE A 197 -7.78 -2.42 -14.43
N ILE A 198 -7.48 -2.69 -13.17
CA ILE A 198 -6.11 -2.90 -12.67
C ILE A 198 -5.93 -4.39 -12.41
N VAL A 199 -4.95 -4.99 -13.03
CA VAL A 199 -4.54 -6.37 -12.78
C VAL A 199 -3.46 -6.35 -11.69
N GLY A 200 -3.78 -6.95 -10.55
CA GLY A 200 -2.93 -6.95 -9.35
C GLY A 200 -1.58 -7.62 -9.59
N ILE A 201 -0.62 -7.34 -8.70
CA ILE A 201 0.73 -7.89 -8.83
C ILE A 201 0.72 -9.41 -8.98
N ARG A 202 1.56 -9.91 -9.88
CA ARG A 202 1.77 -11.34 -10.10
C ARG A 202 0.48 -12.13 -10.40
N ALA A 203 -0.58 -11.47 -10.88
CA ALA A 203 -1.84 -12.14 -11.17
C ALA A 203 -1.66 -13.28 -12.18
N PHE A 204 -0.87 -13.06 -13.23
CA PHE A 204 -0.55 -14.10 -14.22
C PHE A 204 0.34 -15.23 -13.67
N ASN A 205 1.07 -15.01 -12.58
CA ASN A 205 1.84 -16.07 -11.92
C ASN A 205 0.97 -16.97 -11.03
N VAL A 206 -0.02 -16.40 -10.34
CA VAL A 206 -0.83 -17.13 -9.36
C VAL A 206 -2.10 -17.72 -9.94
N HIS A 207 -2.64 -17.11 -11.00
CA HIS A 207 -3.86 -17.54 -11.66
C HIS A 207 -3.56 -18.16 -13.03
N LYS A 208 -3.38 -19.47 -13.07
CA LYS A 208 -3.09 -20.20 -14.31
C LYS A 208 -4.18 -20.01 -15.38
N ASP A 209 -5.42 -19.82 -14.98
CA ASP A 209 -6.56 -19.60 -15.87
C ASP A 209 -6.44 -18.29 -16.66
N LEU A 210 -5.63 -17.31 -16.20
CA LEU A 210 -5.38 -16.09 -16.97
C LEU A 210 -4.73 -16.35 -18.33
N ALA A 211 -4.02 -17.46 -18.50
CA ALA A 211 -3.49 -17.88 -19.81
C ALA A 211 -4.60 -18.03 -20.88
N PHE A 212 -5.82 -18.33 -20.46
CA PHE A 212 -6.99 -18.51 -21.35
C PHE A 212 -7.99 -17.37 -21.22
N LYS A 213 -8.15 -16.80 -20.03
CA LYS A 213 -9.10 -15.73 -19.73
C LYS A 213 -8.58 -14.32 -20.03
N ASN A 214 -7.29 -14.16 -20.35
CA ASN A 214 -6.74 -12.87 -20.77
C ASN A 214 -7.46 -12.25 -21.98
N LYS A 215 -8.05 -13.07 -22.85
CA LYS A 215 -8.88 -12.62 -23.97
C LYS A 215 -10.04 -11.74 -23.53
N ILE A 216 -10.58 -11.95 -22.31
CA ILE A 216 -11.64 -11.10 -21.73
C ILE A 216 -11.09 -9.69 -21.48
N LEU A 217 -9.86 -9.60 -20.97
CA LEU A 217 -9.19 -8.32 -20.73
C LEU A 217 -8.92 -7.60 -22.06
N TRP A 218 -8.44 -8.33 -23.08
CA TRP A 218 -8.16 -7.74 -24.38
C TRP A 218 -9.46 -7.27 -25.08
N GLU A 219 -10.53 -8.05 -24.98
CA GLU A 219 -11.83 -7.62 -25.51
C GLU A 219 -12.37 -6.37 -24.78
N TYR A 220 -12.21 -6.31 -23.45
CA TYR A 220 -12.57 -5.12 -22.69
C TYR A 220 -11.79 -3.88 -23.17
N ALA A 221 -10.47 -4.00 -23.43
CA ALA A 221 -9.70 -2.90 -24.00
C ALA A 221 -10.14 -2.58 -25.43
N ASN A 222 -10.38 -3.58 -26.25
CA ASN A 222 -10.88 -3.40 -27.62
C ASN A 222 -12.15 -2.56 -27.67
N GLN A 223 -13.03 -2.69 -26.68
CA GLN A 223 -14.28 -1.93 -26.54
C GLN A 223 -14.10 -0.51 -25.95
N GLY A 224 -12.89 -0.12 -25.51
CA GLY A 224 -12.58 1.22 -25.00
C GLY A 224 -12.17 1.29 -23.54
N GLY A 225 -12.04 0.16 -22.86
CA GLY A 225 -11.52 0.09 -21.49
C GLY A 225 -10.02 0.39 -21.41
N THR A 226 -9.54 0.80 -20.25
CA THR A 226 -8.12 0.93 -19.95
C THR A 226 -7.68 -0.23 -19.06
N ILE A 227 -6.61 -0.94 -19.44
CA ILE A 227 -6.04 -2.04 -18.65
C ILE A 227 -4.68 -1.61 -18.11
N ILE A 228 -4.46 -1.83 -16.83
CA ILE A 228 -3.16 -1.66 -16.18
C ILE A 228 -2.71 -3.02 -15.66
N VAL A 229 -1.68 -3.60 -16.26
CA VAL A 229 -1.03 -4.83 -15.77
C VAL A 229 0.18 -4.44 -14.95
N GLN A 230 0.13 -4.74 -13.64
CA GLN A 230 1.27 -4.56 -12.76
C GLN A 230 2.29 -5.68 -12.94
N TYR A 231 3.47 -5.58 -12.29
CA TYR A 231 4.55 -6.51 -12.46
C TYR A 231 4.14 -7.98 -12.26
N ASN A 232 4.76 -8.84 -13.05
CA ASN A 232 4.74 -10.30 -12.90
C ASN A 232 6.17 -10.83 -12.93
N THR A 233 6.44 -11.91 -12.23
CA THR A 233 7.78 -12.53 -12.28
C THR A 233 7.96 -13.31 -13.58
N SER A 234 9.15 -13.24 -14.18
CA SER A 234 9.46 -13.96 -15.42
C SER A 234 9.63 -15.47 -15.23
N ARG A 235 9.88 -15.94 -13.98
CA ARG A 235 10.13 -17.36 -13.72
C ARG A 235 8.87 -18.21 -13.89
N GLY A 236 8.92 -19.14 -14.82
CA GLY A 236 7.82 -20.08 -15.07
C GLY A 236 6.56 -19.46 -15.67
N LEU A 237 6.66 -18.24 -16.22
CA LEU A 237 5.59 -17.51 -16.88
C LEU A 237 5.92 -17.37 -18.36
N ASP A 238 4.98 -17.75 -19.22
CA ASP A 238 4.99 -17.34 -20.61
C ASP A 238 4.59 -15.86 -20.67
N SER A 239 5.57 -15.00 -20.92
CA SER A 239 5.35 -13.54 -20.93
C SER A 239 4.40 -13.09 -22.03
N SER A 240 4.20 -13.87 -23.08
CA SER A 240 3.33 -13.51 -24.21
C SER A 240 1.87 -13.33 -23.82
N ILE A 241 1.46 -13.88 -22.68
CA ILE A 241 0.08 -13.81 -22.21
C ILE A 241 -0.24 -12.56 -21.38
N VAL A 242 0.79 -11.77 -20.95
CA VAL A 242 0.58 -10.63 -20.04
C VAL A 242 0.21 -9.32 -20.75
N ALA A 243 0.29 -9.30 -22.07
CA ALA A 243 -0.03 -8.13 -22.90
C ALA A 243 -0.78 -8.58 -24.18
N PRO A 244 -1.53 -7.68 -24.81
CA PRO A 244 -2.19 -7.98 -26.10
C PRO A 244 -1.19 -7.99 -27.27
N TYR A 245 0.02 -7.51 -27.06
CA TYR A 245 1.12 -7.50 -28.02
C TYR A 245 2.34 -8.26 -27.45
N PRO A 246 3.22 -8.81 -28.30
CA PRO A 246 4.40 -9.54 -27.85
C PRO A 246 5.25 -8.73 -26.87
N ILE A 247 5.55 -9.34 -25.73
CA ILE A 247 6.40 -8.80 -24.67
C ILE A 247 7.20 -9.93 -24.01
N SER A 248 8.43 -9.66 -23.60
CA SER A 248 9.23 -10.57 -22.79
C SER A 248 9.61 -9.90 -21.49
N LEU A 249 9.28 -10.54 -20.37
CA LEU A 249 9.67 -10.08 -19.04
C LEU A 249 11.06 -10.61 -18.68
N SER A 250 11.85 -9.81 -18.01
CA SER A 250 13.18 -10.17 -17.50
C SER A 250 13.21 -10.16 -15.97
N ARG A 251 14.41 -10.26 -15.40
CA ARG A 251 14.68 -9.97 -13.99
C ARG A 251 15.24 -8.56 -13.79
N ASP A 252 15.20 -7.74 -14.83
CA ASP A 252 15.63 -6.35 -14.74
C ASP A 252 14.85 -5.62 -13.67
N ARG A 253 15.57 -4.85 -12.91
CA ARG A 253 15.05 -4.07 -11.79
C ARG A 253 15.93 -2.84 -11.58
N VAL A 254 15.44 -1.89 -10.80
CA VAL A 254 16.21 -0.77 -10.28
C VAL A 254 15.97 -0.73 -8.78
N THR A 255 17.02 -1.10 -8.04
CA THR A 255 16.95 -1.31 -6.58
C THR A 255 17.25 -0.06 -5.78
N ASP A 256 17.95 0.90 -6.38
CA ASP A 256 18.16 2.21 -5.76
C ASP A 256 16.91 3.07 -5.93
N GLU A 257 16.20 3.29 -4.84
CA GLU A 257 15.02 4.13 -4.81
C GLU A 257 15.29 5.62 -5.12
N ASN A 258 16.56 6.04 -5.14
CA ASN A 258 16.98 7.39 -5.51
C ASN A 258 17.51 7.47 -6.95
N SER A 259 17.54 6.34 -7.67
CA SER A 259 18.01 6.28 -9.06
C SER A 259 17.30 7.33 -9.94
N GLU A 260 18.05 7.99 -10.80
CA GLU A 260 17.50 8.99 -11.73
C GLU A 260 16.48 8.37 -12.69
N VAL A 261 15.38 9.08 -12.89
CA VAL A 261 14.32 8.69 -13.83
C VAL A 261 14.28 9.65 -15.02
N THR A 262 14.54 9.12 -16.20
CA THR A 262 14.51 9.86 -17.46
C THR A 262 13.19 9.62 -18.18
N PHE A 263 12.50 10.69 -18.56
CA PHE A 263 11.30 10.63 -19.41
C PHE A 263 11.70 10.48 -20.87
N LEU A 264 11.33 9.36 -21.51
CA LEU A 264 11.61 9.11 -22.92
C LEU A 264 10.70 9.93 -23.85
N ASN A 265 9.48 10.24 -23.39
CA ASN A 265 8.54 11.14 -24.04
C ASN A 265 7.81 11.98 -22.99
N LYS A 266 8.40 13.11 -22.61
CA LYS A 266 7.84 14.02 -21.61
C LYS A 266 6.46 14.60 -22.00
N GLN A 267 6.17 14.68 -23.31
CA GLN A 267 4.90 15.21 -23.82
C GLN A 267 3.77 14.18 -23.81
N HIS A 268 4.07 12.92 -23.47
CA HIS A 268 3.04 11.89 -23.42
C HIS A 268 1.93 12.26 -22.43
N PRO A 269 0.63 12.05 -22.75
CA PRO A 269 -0.50 12.43 -21.90
C PRO A 269 -0.43 11.90 -20.48
N ILE A 270 0.14 10.71 -20.25
CA ILE A 270 0.33 10.12 -18.91
C ILE A 270 1.17 11.04 -17.99
N PHE A 271 2.08 11.84 -18.51
CA PHE A 271 2.90 12.74 -17.70
C PHE A 271 2.33 14.15 -17.59
N ASN A 272 1.20 14.42 -18.25
CA ASN A 272 0.66 15.78 -18.34
C ASN A 272 -0.82 15.89 -17.89
N SER A 273 -1.56 14.78 -17.85
CA SER A 273 -3.00 14.80 -17.56
C SER A 273 -3.45 13.58 -16.75
N PRO A 274 -4.22 13.78 -15.68
CA PRO A 274 -4.73 15.05 -15.14
C PRO A 274 -3.70 15.79 -14.25
N ASN A 275 -2.56 15.18 -13.92
CA ASN A 275 -1.52 15.77 -13.10
C ASN A 275 -0.23 15.96 -13.94
N PRO A 276 0.43 17.13 -13.87
CA PRO A 276 1.76 17.25 -14.42
C PRO A 276 2.74 16.45 -13.55
N ILE A 277 3.46 15.50 -14.16
CA ILE A 277 4.45 14.64 -13.50
C ILE A 277 5.84 15.17 -13.79
N SER A 278 6.68 15.29 -12.77
CA SER A 278 8.08 15.68 -12.85
C SER A 278 8.99 14.64 -12.20
N THR A 279 10.28 14.88 -12.21
CA THR A 279 11.26 14.05 -11.48
C THR A 279 10.98 14.05 -9.98
N ASP A 280 10.44 15.15 -9.43
CA ASP A 280 10.08 15.28 -8.02
C ASP A 280 9.00 14.25 -7.59
N ASP A 281 8.17 13.78 -8.54
CA ASP A 281 7.18 12.72 -8.26
C ASP A 281 7.83 11.34 -8.01
N PHE A 282 9.12 11.21 -8.26
CA PHE A 282 9.91 10.02 -7.93
C PHE A 282 10.74 10.20 -6.65
N GLU A 283 10.67 11.33 -5.97
CA GLU A 283 11.31 11.52 -4.67
C GLU A 283 10.56 10.78 -3.55
N GLY A 284 11.33 10.29 -2.59
CA GLY A 284 10.80 9.58 -1.42
C GLY A 284 10.16 8.23 -1.74
N TRP A 285 10.45 7.65 -2.89
CA TRP A 285 10.13 6.25 -3.17
C TRP A 285 10.88 5.35 -2.19
N VAL A 286 10.34 4.15 -1.93
CA VAL A 286 10.86 3.24 -0.93
C VAL A 286 11.31 1.92 -1.54
N GLN A 287 12.43 1.40 -1.08
CA GLN A 287 13.02 0.11 -1.40
C GLN A 287 13.55 -0.04 -2.84
N GLU A 288 12.81 0.35 -3.88
CA GLU A 288 13.20 0.15 -5.28
C GLU A 288 12.30 0.97 -6.22
N ARG A 289 12.83 1.35 -7.39
CA ARG A 289 12.01 1.96 -8.45
C ARG A 289 11.05 0.96 -9.08
N GLY A 290 11.48 -0.28 -9.23
CA GLY A 290 10.67 -1.33 -9.82
C GLY A 290 11.44 -2.59 -10.15
N LEU A 291 10.71 -3.60 -10.63
CA LEU A 291 11.22 -4.96 -10.80
C LEU A 291 10.51 -5.71 -11.92
N TYR A 292 11.21 -6.72 -12.45
CA TYR A 292 10.73 -7.57 -13.55
C TYR A 292 10.28 -6.77 -14.77
N PHE A 293 11.13 -5.82 -15.19
CA PHE A 293 10.87 -5.00 -16.36
C PHE A 293 10.79 -5.84 -17.63
N ALA A 294 10.11 -5.33 -18.63
CA ALA A 294 10.19 -5.89 -19.97
C ALA A 294 11.59 -5.69 -20.54
N SER A 295 12.17 -6.73 -21.13
CA SER A 295 13.45 -6.69 -21.83
C SER A 295 13.29 -6.48 -23.33
N THR A 296 12.21 -7.04 -23.89
CA THR A 296 11.84 -6.86 -25.29
C THR A 296 10.33 -6.69 -25.42
N TRP A 297 9.92 -5.95 -26.42
CA TRP A 297 8.50 -5.71 -26.72
C TRP A 297 8.31 -5.35 -28.19
N SER A 298 7.09 -5.52 -28.69
CA SER A 298 6.74 -5.16 -30.06
C SER A 298 6.64 -3.64 -30.24
N SER A 299 6.69 -3.17 -31.50
CA SER A 299 6.67 -1.75 -31.87
C SER A 299 5.42 -1.00 -31.42
N GLU A 300 4.32 -1.70 -31.16
CA GLU A 300 3.06 -1.13 -30.69
C GLU A 300 3.16 -0.67 -29.22
N LEU A 301 4.10 -1.24 -28.45
CA LEU A 301 4.33 -0.88 -27.06
C LEU A 301 5.40 0.23 -26.98
N THR A 302 4.99 1.39 -26.51
CA THR A 302 5.86 2.57 -26.36
C THR A 302 6.43 2.65 -24.95
N PRO A 303 7.77 2.64 -24.78
CA PRO A 303 8.41 2.84 -23.48
C PRO A 303 8.38 4.33 -23.11
N LEU A 304 8.03 4.61 -21.85
CA LEU A 304 7.86 5.99 -21.39
C LEU A 304 8.95 6.46 -20.42
N LEU A 305 9.63 5.54 -19.73
CA LEU A 305 10.65 5.85 -18.74
C LEU A 305 11.94 5.06 -19.01
N SER A 306 13.06 5.63 -18.59
CA SER A 306 14.36 4.97 -18.54
C SER A 306 15.00 5.21 -17.17
N MET A 307 15.58 4.17 -16.58
CA MET A 307 16.24 4.21 -15.27
C MET A 307 17.23 3.05 -15.12
N ASN A 308 18.19 3.18 -14.24
CA ASN A 308 19.17 2.13 -13.94
C ASN A 308 19.81 2.32 -12.57
N ASP A 309 20.27 1.25 -11.97
CA ASP A 309 21.17 1.30 -10.83
C ASP A 309 22.56 1.79 -11.28
N SER A 310 23.36 2.30 -10.34
CA SER A 310 24.70 2.80 -10.63
C SER A 310 25.53 1.74 -11.37
N ARG A 311 26.23 2.15 -12.45
CA ARG A 311 27.08 1.32 -13.31
C ARG A 311 26.32 0.28 -14.15
N GLU A 312 25.01 0.33 -14.20
CA GLU A 312 24.20 -0.51 -15.07
C GLU A 312 23.74 0.24 -16.33
N THR A 313 23.35 -0.51 -17.36
CA THR A 313 22.77 0.07 -18.57
C THR A 313 21.33 0.52 -18.32
N PRO A 314 20.88 1.64 -18.92
CA PRO A 314 19.52 2.13 -18.78
C PRO A 314 18.46 1.13 -19.24
N LYS A 315 17.50 0.85 -18.38
CA LYS A 315 16.36 -0.05 -18.60
C LYS A 315 15.11 0.76 -18.95
N LYS A 316 14.46 0.42 -20.05
CA LYS A 316 13.34 1.20 -20.62
C LYS A 316 11.99 0.50 -20.48
N GLY A 317 11.95 -0.74 -20.01
CA GLY A 317 10.74 -1.56 -19.95
C GLY A 317 9.95 -1.46 -18.66
N SER A 318 10.16 -0.42 -17.85
CA SER A 318 9.46 -0.25 -16.56
C SER A 318 8.02 0.25 -16.71
N LEU A 319 7.73 1.02 -17.77
CA LEU A 319 6.40 1.55 -18.10
C LEU A 319 6.23 1.54 -19.60
N LEU A 320 5.36 0.67 -20.09
CA LEU A 320 5.01 0.52 -21.50
C LEU A 320 3.53 0.80 -21.72
N VAL A 321 3.20 1.47 -22.80
CA VAL A 321 1.81 1.79 -23.16
C VAL A 321 1.54 1.45 -24.62
N ALA A 322 0.30 1.09 -24.92
CA ALA A 322 -0.17 0.88 -26.27
C ALA A 322 -1.67 1.23 -26.41
N ASP A 323 -2.06 1.56 -27.61
CA ASP A 323 -3.45 1.54 -28.04
C ASP A 323 -3.87 0.09 -28.36
N TYR A 324 -5.07 -0.30 -27.95
CA TYR A 324 -5.63 -1.59 -28.33
C TYR A 324 -7.12 -1.45 -28.62
N GLY A 325 -7.49 -1.59 -29.89
CA GLY A 325 -8.84 -1.26 -30.34
C GLY A 325 -9.19 0.20 -30.00
N LYS A 326 -10.27 0.39 -29.27
CA LYS A 326 -10.70 1.73 -28.83
C LYS A 326 -10.13 2.13 -27.47
N GLY A 327 -9.48 1.22 -26.76
CA GLY A 327 -8.98 1.41 -25.40
C GLY A 327 -7.46 1.50 -25.29
N LYS A 328 -6.97 1.32 -24.07
CA LYS A 328 -5.57 1.48 -23.72
C LYS A 328 -5.04 0.28 -22.96
N PHE A 329 -3.81 -0.08 -23.23
CA PHE A 329 -3.06 -1.06 -22.47
C PHE A 329 -1.83 -0.40 -21.81
N ILE A 330 -1.59 -0.72 -20.55
CA ILE A 330 -0.45 -0.26 -19.78
C ILE A 330 0.18 -1.47 -19.09
N PHE A 331 1.47 -1.68 -19.30
CA PHE A 331 2.29 -2.57 -18.47
C PHE A 331 3.18 -1.71 -17.56
N THR A 332 3.25 -2.05 -16.29
CA THR A 332 4.16 -1.40 -15.35
C THR A 332 4.88 -2.38 -14.45
N GLY A 333 6.21 -2.30 -14.46
CA GLY A 333 7.10 -2.93 -13.48
C GLY A 333 7.48 -2.00 -12.33
N LEU A 334 6.94 -0.77 -12.30
CA LEU A 334 7.16 0.18 -11.20
C LEU A 334 6.56 -0.37 -9.89
N SER A 335 7.22 -0.11 -8.77
CA SER A 335 6.87 -0.69 -7.45
C SER A 335 5.66 -0.01 -6.76
N PHE A 336 4.61 0.33 -7.50
CA PHE A 336 3.40 0.96 -6.94
C PHE A 336 2.80 0.21 -5.76
N PHE A 337 2.93 -1.12 -5.72
CA PHE A 337 2.47 -1.96 -4.62
C PHE A 337 3.23 -1.73 -3.30
N ARG A 338 4.37 -1.02 -3.35
CA ARG A 338 5.16 -0.53 -2.20
C ARG A 338 4.89 0.94 -1.95
N GLU A 339 4.93 1.75 -3.02
CA GLU A 339 4.88 3.20 -2.96
C GLU A 339 3.52 3.72 -2.49
N LEU A 340 2.42 3.13 -2.98
CA LEU A 340 1.08 3.56 -2.58
C LEU A 340 0.81 3.23 -1.09
N PRO A 341 1.09 2.01 -0.58
CA PRO A 341 0.98 1.74 0.85
C PRO A 341 1.95 2.56 1.72
N ALA A 342 3.10 2.97 1.19
CA ALA A 342 4.04 3.86 1.89
C ALA A 342 3.60 5.34 1.88
N GLY A 343 2.53 5.66 1.16
CA GLY A 343 2.01 7.04 1.07
C GLY A 343 2.96 7.98 0.34
N VAL A 344 3.56 7.53 -0.76
CA VAL A 344 4.45 8.36 -1.60
C VAL A 344 3.61 9.24 -2.52
N PRO A 345 3.62 10.59 -2.36
CA PRO A 345 2.70 11.47 -3.07
C PRO A 345 2.82 11.39 -4.60
N GLY A 346 4.05 11.39 -5.12
CA GLY A 346 4.28 11.32 -6.56
C GLY A 346 3.82 10.02 -7.20
N ALA A 347 3.94 8.89 -6.48
CA ALA A 347 3.43 7.61 -6.93
C ALA A 347 1.90 7.65 -7.09
N PHE A 348 1.16 8.28 -6.16
CA PHE A 348 -0.28 8.47 -6.29
C PHE A 348 -0.65 9.35 -7.48
N ARG A 349 0.09 10.45 -7.71
CA ARG A 349 -0.15 11.35 -8.84
C ARG A 349 0.06 10.63 -10.16
N LEU A 350 1.16 9.88 -10.31
CA LEU A 350 1.43 9.09 -11.50
C LEU A 350 0.38 7.98 -11.68
N PHE A 351 0.03 7.25 -10.61
CA PHE A 351 -0.98 6.20 -10.70
C PHE A 351 -2.38 6.75 -11.04
N ALA A 352 -2.74 7.94 -10.51
CA ALA A 352 -3.96 8.65 -10.90
C ALA A 352 -3.99 8.99 -12.40
N ASN A 353 -2.83 9.32 -12.98
CA ASN A 353 -2.71 9.53 -14.42
C ASN A 353 -2.87 8.21 -15.19
N LEU A 354 -2.27 7.11 -14.71
CA LEU A 354 -2.40 5.79 -15.35
C LEU A 354 -3.87 5.35 -15.41
N ILE A 355 -4.61 5.43 -14.29
CA ILE A 355 -6.03 5.05 -14.27
C ILE A 355 -6.92 5.99 -15.08
N SER A 356 -6.47 7.23 -15.32
CA SER A 356 -7.19 8.25 -16.09
C SER A 356 -6.82 8.27 -17.58
N TYR A 357 -5.83 7.47 -17.99
CA TYR A 357 -5.32 7.46 -19.37
C TYR A 357 -6.38 6.93 -20.34
N GLY A 358 -6.64 7.72 -21.39
CA GLY A 358 -7.68 7.40 -22.36
C GLY A 358 -9.11 7.82 -21.95
N LYS A 359 -9.25 8.60 -20.84
CA LYS A 359 -10.55 9.08 -20.33
C LYS A 359 -10.68 10.59 -20.42
#